data_cda1ca27b01154565f8f9ded0c305ae4
#
_entry.id   cda1ca27b01154565f8f9ded0c305ae4
#
_cell.length_a   1.000
_cell.length_b   1.000
_cell.length_c   1.000
_cell.angle_alpha   90.00
_cell.angle_beta   90.00
_cell.angle_gamma   90.00
#
_symmetry.space_group_name_H-M   'P 1'
#
loop_
_entity.id
_entity.type
_entity.pdbx_description
1 polymer ?
#
loop_
_entity_poly.entity_id
_entity_poly.type
_entity_poly.pdbx_seq_one_letter_code
_entity_poly.pdbx_strand_id
1 'polypeptide(L)'
;MFGFVMANIDELSKEQKARYNAVYCGICRRIRMQSSSLCRFGLSYDMVFLALLLMSLYEPEERSGKPACGFHPLKPRQWIDSRFIGYCADMNVVLSYYKALDDYQDEKKFLSQKAMELFGKEIDRIVEKYPRQCKAIDEGIRELARLEKYRTNNPDEPANCFGNLMAELFVYEEDMWSECLRKIGMGLGRFIYFADAAIDYRKDLKHHNYNPFISMDTGEDWKRWEDYLVLELGRCADYFERLPLVQDKNLLDNILYSGVWLAYRQKQRGEKKHDG
;
A
#
# COMPACT_ATOMS: atom_id res chain seq x y z
N MET A 1 -6.44 5.02 -2.47
CA MET A 1 -5.57 3.97 -3.05
C MET A 1 -4.72 3.17 -2.05
N PHE A 2 -4.13 3.68 -0.95
CA PHE A 2 -3.34 2.89 0.00
C PHE A 2 -4.21 2.33 1.14
N GLY A 3 -3.75 1.23 1.77
CA GLY A 3 -4.43 0.57 2.90
C GLY A 3 -5.18 -0.72 2.55
N PHE A 4 -5.00 -1.22 1.33
CA PHE A 4 -5.65 -2.46 0.87
C PHE A 4 -4.91 -3.73 1.31
N VAL A 5 -3.57 -3.67 1.42
CA VAL A 5 -2.73 -4.84 1.65
C VAL A 5 -2.58 -5.07 3.15
N MET A 6 -3.63 -5.61 3.77
CA MET A 6 -3.68 -5.88 5.20
C MET A 6 -3.92 -7.37 5.48
N ALA A 7 -3.57 -7.84 6.68
CA ALA A 7 -3.85 -9.20 7.08
C ALA A 7 -5.33 -9.42 7.40
N ASN A 8 -5.87 -10.57 7.03
CA ASN A 8 -7.14 -11.07 7.58
C ASN A 8 -6.89 -11.61 8.99
N ILE A 9 -7.05 -10.72 9.96
CA ILE A 9 -6.69 -10.99 11.37
C ILE A 9 -7.45 -12.19 11.95
N ASP A 10 -8.68 -12.44 11.50
CA ASP A 10 -9.51 -13.50 12.04
C ASP A 10 -8.97 -14.91 11.70
N GLU A 11 -8.24 -15.02 10.59
CA GLU A 11 -7.63 -16.27 10.12
C GLU A 11 -6.21 -16.51 10.66
N LEU A 12 -5.61 -15.54 11.35
CA LEU A 12 -4.25 -15.67 11.85
C LEU A 12 -4.15 -16.37 13.19
N SER A 13 -3.08 -17.15 13.39
CA SER A 13 -2.68 -17.66 14.69
C SER A 13 -2.26 -16.54 15.65
N LYS A 14 -2.13 -16.85 16.93
CA LYS A 14 -1.64 -15.88 17.93
C LYS A 14 -0.22 -15.41 17.61
N GLU A 15 0.63 -16.30 17.16
CA GLU A 15 2.02 -16.05 16.79
C GLU A 15 2.12 -15.13 15.57
N GLN A 16 1.31 -15.43 14.53
CA GLN A 16 1.23 -14.60 13.32
C GLN A 16 0.70 -13.19 13.62
N LYS A 17 -0.35 -13.07 14.46
CA LYS A 17 -0.83 -11.78 14.96
C LYS A 17 0.24 -11.00 15.71
N ALA A 18 1.00 -11.69 16.55
CA ALA A 18 2.10 -11.06 17.31
C ALA A 18 3.20 -10.57 16.36
N ARG A 19 3.59 -11.38 15.36
CA ARG A 19 4.59 -11.04 14.34
C ARG A 19 4.14 -9.83 13.51
N TYR A 20 2.93 -9.88 12.95
CA TYR A 20 2.35 -8.79 12.16
C TYR A 20 2.32 -7.46 12.94
N ASN A 21 1.84 -7.51 14.19
CA ASN A 21 1.82 -6.33 15.07
C ASN A 21 3.23 -5.84 15.42
N ALA A 22 4.21 -6.73 15.58
CA ALA A 22 5.58 -6.35 15.90
C ALA A 22 6.26 -5.63 14.73
N VAL A 23 6.01 -6.06 13.50
CA VAL A 23 6.47 -5.38 12.26
C VAL A 23 5.79 -4.00 12.13
N TYR A 24 4.47 -3.92 12.30
CA TYR A 24 3.75 -2.64 12.33
C TYR A 24 4.32 -1.68 13.37
N CYS A 25 4.54 -2.16 14.60
CA CYS A 25 5.13 -1.36 15.66
C CYS A 25 6.57 -0.93 15.36
N GLY A 26 7.33 -1.77 14.65
CA GLY A 26 8.68 -1.45 14.16
C GLY A 26 8.68 -0.25 13.22
N ILE A 27 7.83 -0.30 12.18
CA ILE A 27 7.67 0.80 11.21
C ILE A 27 7.21 2.08 11.94
N CYS A 28 6.18 1.98 12.77
CA CYS A 28 5.67 3.09 13.58
C CYS A 28 6.76 3.75 14.44
N ARG A 29 7.62 2.94 15.08
CA ARG A 29 8.74 3.40 15.88
C ARG A 29 9.80 4.09 15.01
N ARG A 30 10.14 3.52 13.85
CA ARG A 30 11.11 4.10 12.91
C ARG A 30 10.63 5.45 12.37
N ILE A 31 9.37 5.57 11.96
CA ILE A 31 8.79 6.85 11.55
C ILE A 31 8.95 7.90 12.67
N ARG A 32 8.65 7.54 13.92
CA ARG A 32 8.82 8.44 15.06
C ARG A 32 10.27 8.90 15.27
N MET A 33 11.24 8.01 15.05
CA MET A 33 12.66 8.28 15.30
C MET A 33 13.32 9.06 14.18
N GLN A 34 12.91 8.79 12.93
CA GLN A 34 13.53 9.34 11.71
C GLN A 34 12.81 10.60 11.23
N SER A 35 11.55 10.77 11.59
CA SER A 35 10.71 11.88 11.16
C SER A 35 10.00 12.52 12.36
N SER A 36 8.72 12.75 12.29
CA SER A 36 7.91 13.31 13.37
C SER A 36 6.98 12.29 13.99
N SER A 37 6.67 12.45 15.27
CA SER A 37 5.64 11.64 15.94
C SER A 37 4.27 11.72 15.25
N LEU A 38 3.99 12.79 14.51
CA LEU A 38 2.73 12.99 13.78
C LEU A 38 2.73 12.22 12.46
N CYS A 39 3.89 11.99 11.83
CA CYS A 39 3.98 11.20 10.58
C CYS A 39 3.47 9.76 10.74
N ARG A 40 3.36 9.25 11.99
CA ARG A 40 2.80 7.93 12.29
C ARG A 40 1.30 7.79 11.96
N PHE A 41 0.56 8.88 11.89
CA PHE A 41 -0.86 8.86 11.49
C PHE A 41 -1.07 8.49 10.02
N GLY A 42 -0.02 8.63 9.19
CA GLY A 42 -0.02 8.19 7.81
C GLY A 42 0.42 6.73 7.60
N LEU A 43 0.67 5.95 8.67
CA LEU A 43 1.17 4.58 8.52
C LEU A 43 0.13 3.67 7.87
N SER A 44 0.50 3.09 6.73
CA SER A 44 -0.29 2.15 5.97
C SER A 44 0.10 0.70 6.26
N TYR A 45 -0.88 -0.20 6.23
CA TYR A 45 -0.65 -1.64 6.32
C TYR A 45 0.07 -2.22 5.09
N ASP A 46 0.00 -1.55 3.94
CA ASP A 46 0.73 -1.96 2.73
C ASP A 46 2.24 -2.01 2.99
N MET A 47 2.75 -1.09 3.82
CA MET A 47 4.16 -1.09 4.22
C MET A 47 4.53 -2.25 5.15
N VAL A 48 3.57 -2.79 5.89
CA VAL A 48 3.79 -3.99 6.71
C VAL A 48 3.97 -5.22 5.82
N PHE A 49 3.15 -5.35 4.77
CA PHE A 49 3.31 -6.43 3.78
C PHE A 49 4.68 -6.34 3.10
N LEU A 50 5.05 -5.15 2.60
CA LEU A 50 6.34 -4.95 1.94
C LEU A 50 7.51 -5.29 2.89
N ALA A 51 7.45 -4.85 4.15
CA ALA A 51 8.48 -5.17 5.13
C ALA A 51 8.58 -6.68 5.38
N LEU A 52 7.45 -7.36 5.58
CA LEU A 52 7.41 -8.81 5.77
C LEU A 52 7.97 -9.55 4.55
N LEU A 53 7.59 -9.14 3.33
CA LEU A 53 8.08 -9.74 2.09
C LEU A 53 9.60 -9.62 1.96
N LEU A 54 10.14 -8.41 2.13
CA LEU A 54 11.58 -8.18 2.04
C LEU A 54 12.35 -8.85 3.18
N MET A 55 11.80 -8.88 4.40
CA MET A 55 12.42 -9.57 5.53
C MET A 55 12.41 -11.09 5.33
N SER A 56 11.34 -11.66 4.78
CA SER A 56 11.25 -13.09 4.45
C SER A 56 12.20 -13.50 3.32
N LEU A 57 12.38 -12.63 2.32
CA LEU A 57 13.23 -12.91 1.17
C LEU A 57 14.73 -12.79 1.46
N TYR A 58 15.10 -11.77 2.24
CA TYR A 58 16.52 -11.41 2.46
C TYR A 58 17.06 -11.79 3.84
N GLU A 59 16.21 -12.27 4.74
CA GLU A 59 16.54 -12.73 6.08
C GLU A 59 17.54 -11.80 6.82
N PRO A 60 17.24 -10.50 6.97
CA PRO A 60 18.15 -9.56 7.60
C PRO A 60 18.29 -9.83 9.11
N GLU A 61 19.38 -9.34 9.72
CA GLU A 61 19.46 -9.29 11.18
C GLU A 61 18.27 -8.49 11.74
N GLU A 62 17.52 -9.10 12.66
CA GLU A 62 16.39 -8.50 13.34
C GLU A 62 16.75 -8.11 14.78
N ARG A 63 16.36 -6.91 15.16
CA ARG A 63 16.41 -6.44 16.55
C ARG A 63 15.00 -6.32 17.08
N SER A 64 14.79 -6.65 18.34
CA SER A 64 13.47 -6.57 18.96
C SER A 64 13.50 -5.97 20.35
N GLY A 65 12.35 -5.51 20.83
CA GLY A 65 12.20 -4.98 22.17
C GLY A 65 10.74 -4.72 22.54
N LYS A 66 10.51 -4.36 23.79
CA LYS A 66 9.16 -4.12 24.35
C LYS A 66 9.11 -2.80 25.16
N PRO A 67 9.39 -1.62 24.56
CA PRO A 67 9.27 -0.39 25.31
C PRO A 67 7.79 0.01 25.48
N ALA A 68 7.52 0.82 26.49
CA ALA A 68 6.24 1.53 26.59
C ALA A 68 6.03 2.42 25.36
N CYS A 69 4.83 2.39 24.77
CA CYS A 69 4.47 3.19 23.63
C CYS A 69 3.38 4.21 24.02
N GLY A 70 3.57 5.48 23.68
CA GLY A 70 2.59 6.53 23.98
C GLY A 70 1.18 6.28 23.42
N PHE A 71 1.05 5.51 22.31
CA PHE A 71 -0.25 5.08 21.78
C PHE A 71 -0.83 3.83 22.46
N HIS A 72 0.00 3.05 23.17
CA HIS A 72 -0.40 1.84 23.86
C HIS A 72 0.22 1.84 25.28
N PRO A 73 -0.12 2.83 26.14
CA PRO A 73 0.55 2.99 27.43
C PRO A 73 0.29 1.82 28.39
N LEU A 74 -0.87 1.19 28.28
CA LEU A 74 -1.31 0.10 29.17
C LEU A 74 -0.84 -1.30 28.75
N LYS A 75 -0.41 -1.46 27.49
CA LYS A 75 0.01 -2.78 26.94
C LYS A 75 1.27 -2.58 26.10
N PRO A 76 2.47 -2.79 26.68
CA PRO A 76 3.71 -2.78 25.91
C PRO A 76 3.62 -3.75 24.75
N ARG A 77 3.86 -3.27 23.53
CA ARG A 77 3.87 -4.08 22.32
C ARG A 77 5.29 -4.36 21.89
N GLN A 78 5.54 -5.60 21.49
CA GLN A 78 6.81 -5.95 20.86
C GLN A 78 6.96 -5.19 19.56
N TRP A 79 8.16 -4.77 19.25
CA TRP A 79 8.55 -4.22 17.95
C TRP A 79 9.74 -5.02 17.41
N ILE A 80 9.83 -5.06 16.10
CA ILE A 80 10.94 -5.62 15.34
C ILE A 80 11.55 -4.50 14.50
N ASP A 81 12.84 -4.53 14.35
CA ASP A 81 13.60 -3.56 13.57
C ASP A 81 14.63 -4.25 12.69
N SER A 82 14.75 -3.79 11.45
CA SER A 82 15.71 -4.24 10.44
C SER A 82 15.95 -3.12 9.42
N ARG A 83 16.87 -3.35 8.46
CA ARG A 83 17.06 -2.39 7.36
C ARG A 83 15.78 -2.16 6.55
N PHE A 84 14.97 -3.20 6.36
CA PHE A 84 13.71 -3.11 5.59
C PHE A 84 12.59 -2.41 6.36
N ILE A 85 12.55 -2.51 7.69
CA ILE A 85 11.67 -1.70 8.53
C ILE A 85 11.98 -0.21 8.36
N GLY A 86 13.29 0.14 8.33
CA GLY A 86 13.73 1.51 8.06
C GLY A 86 13.33 2.01 6.67
N TYR A 87 13.50 1.17 5.65
CA TYR A 87 13.08 1.45 4.27
C TYR A 87 11.57 1.69 4.17
N CYS A 88 10.76 0.77 4.67
CA CYS A 88 9.30 0.89 4.64
C CYS A 88 8.78 2.10 5.44
N ALA A 89 9.48 2.49 6.51
CA ALA A 89 9.17 3.71 7.24
C ALA A 89 9.43 4.97 6.39
N ASP A 90 10.58 5.05 5.70
CA ASP A 90 10.91 6.14 4.81
C ASP A 90 9.92 6.21 3.62
N MET A 91 9.62 5.08 2.97
CA MET A 91 8.65 5.02 1.86
C MET A 91 7.23 5.40 2.30
N ASN A 92 6.82 5.01 3.51
CA ASN A 92 5.52 5.42 4.06
C ASN A 92 5.42 6.95 4.21
N VAL A 93 6.48 7.61 4.62
CA VAL A 93 6.52 9.09 4.73
C VAL A 93 6.37 9.74 3.36
N VAL A 94 7.08 9.24 2.33
CA VAL A 94 6.98 9.73 0.95
C VAL A 94 5.56 9.58 0.40
N LEU A 95 4.97 8.39 0.51
CA LEU A 95 3.61 8.14 0.05
C LEU A 95 2.56 8.99 0.78
N SER A 96 2.75 9.21 2.09
CA SER A 96 1.87 10.09 2.89
C SER A 96 1.99 11.55 2.47
N TYR A 97 3.18 12.01 2.12
CA TYR A 97 3.41 13.35 1.58
C TYR A 97 2.65 13.54 0.26
N TYR A 98 2.82 12.63 -0.69
CA TYR A 98 2.15 12.73 -1.99
C TYR A 98 0.62 12.61 -1.88
N LYS A 99 0.11 11.76 -0.98
CA LYS A 99 -1.33 11.73 -0.68
C LYS A 99 -1.83 13.06 -0.13
N ALA A 100 -1.09 13.69 0.79
CA ALA A 100 -1.47 14.99 1.33
C ALA A 100 -1.39 16.10 0.27
N LEU A 101 -0.45 15.99 -0.69
CA LEU A 101 -0.32 16.90 -1.82
C LEU A 101 -1.53 16.82 -2.75
N ASP A 102 -1.97 15.60 -3.09
CA ASP A 102 -3.14 15.31 -3.90
C ASP A 102 -4.42 15.87 -3.25
N ASP A 103 -4.66 15.50 -1.99
CA ASP A 103 -5.80 16.02 -1.20
C ASP A 103 -5.80 17.56 -1.10
N TYR A 104 -4.63 18.20 -1.08
CA TYR A 104 -4.53 19.67 -1.06
C TYR A 104 -4.82 20.30 -2.41
N GLN A 105 -4.37 19.69 -3.49
CA GLN A 105 -4.62 20.18 -4.85
C GLN A 105 -6.11 20.11 -5.20
N ASP A 106 -6.78 19.05 -4.79
CA ASP A 106 -8.18 18.81 -5.08
C ASP A 106 -9.13 19.66 -4.21
N GLU A 107 -8.91 19.71 -2.92
CA GLU A 107 -9.86 20.28 -1.97
C GLU A 107 -9.34 21.49 -1.19
N LYS A 108 -8.07 21.90 -1.36
CA LYS A 108 -7.39 23.00 -0.64
C LYS A 108 -7.59 22.97 0.87
N LYS A 109 -7.68 21.76 1.43
CA LYS A 109 -7.88 21.59 2.87
C LYS A 109 -6.68 22.07 3.67
N PHE A 110 -6.91 22.91 4.68
CA PHE A 110 -5.87 23.39 5.60
C PHE A 110 -5.09 22.26 6.30
N LEU A 111 -5.78 21.14 6.60
CA LEU A 111 -5.14 19.97 7.19
C LEU A 111 -4.14 19.30 6.24
N SER A 112 -4.45 19.24 4.95
CA SER A 112 -3.56 18.68 3.93
C SER A 112 -2.31 19.55 3.75
N GLN A 113 -2.44 20.86 3.78
CA GLN A 113 -1.28 21.76 3.78
C GLN A 113 -0.36 21.53 4.97
N LYS A 114 -0.91 21.41 6.18
CA LYS A 114 -0.10 21.11 7.38
C LYS A 114 0.55 19.72 7.31
N ALA A 115 -0.15 18.74 6.75
CA ALA A 115 0.41 17.42 6.54
C ALA A 115 1.57 17.48 5.55
N MET A 116 1.45 18.19 4.43
CA MET A 116 2.55 18.42 3.48
C MET A 116 3.76 19.07 4.13
N GLU A 117 3.57 20.13 4.91
CA GLU A 117 4.66 20.80 5.65
C GLU A 117 5.36 19.85 6.64
N LEU A 118 4.58 18.98 7.28
CA LEU A 118 5.08 18.00 8.25
C LEU A 118 5.92 16.90 7.58
N PHE A 119 5.38 16.27 6.52
CA PHE A 119 6.07 15.22 5.80
C PHE A 119 7.21 15.77 4.94
N GLY A 120 7.04 16.95 4.34
CA GLY A 120 7.99 17.57 3.42
C GLY A 120 9.38 17.81 4.00
N LYS A 121 9.47 18.05 5.32
CA LYS A 121 10.76 18.24 6.01
C LYS A 121 11.71 17.04 5.91
N GLU A 122 11.16 15.85 5.70
CA GLU A 122 11.92 14.61 5.62
C GLU A 122 12.19 14.15 4.18
N ILE A 123 11.46 14.73 3.22
CA ILE A 123 11.51 14.27 1.82
C ILE A 123 12.92 14.40 1.24
N ASP A 124 13.61 15.53 1.43
CA ASP A 124 14.95 15.75 0.86
C ASP A 124 15.93 14.66 1.32
N ARG A 125 15.93 14.34 2.61
CA ARG A 125 16.75 13.24 3.19
C ARG A 125 16.40 11.89 2.57
N ILE A 126 15.12 11.63 2.36
CA ILE A 126 14.66 10.34 1.84
C ILE A 126 14.97 10.24 0.33
N VAL A 127 14.82 11.32 -0.42
CA VAL A 127 15.17 11.40 -1.85
C VAL A 127 16.68 11.17 -2.06
N GLU A 128 17.52 11.76 -1.21
CA GLU A 128 18.98 11.53 -1.26
C GLU A 128 19.31 10.03 -1.04
N LYS A 129 18.60 9.38 -0.12
CA LYS A 129 18.84 7.99 0.24
C LYS A 129 18.25 6.99 -0.77
N TYR A 130 17.08 7.29 -1.34
CA TYR A 130 16.33 6.40 -2.23
C TYR A 130 15.86 7.12 -3.51
N PRO A 131 16.81 7.65 -4.32
CA PRO A 131 16.46 8.51 -5.45
C PRO A 131 15.61 7.82 -6.51
N ARG A 132 15.84 6.53 -6.78
CA ARG A 132 15.10 5.75 -7.77
C ARG A 132 13.63 5.60 -7.39
N GLN A 133 13.37 5.17 -6.16
CA GLN A 133 12.00 4.96 -5.65
C GLN A 133 11.24 6.28 -5.55
N CYS A 134 11.88 7.32 -5.00
CA CYS A 134 11.24 8.63 -4.86
C CYS A 134 10.89 9.24 -6.22
N LYS A 135 11.79 9.10 -7.22
CA LYS A 135 11.52 9.54 -8.59
C LYS A 135 10.33 8.79 -9.19
N ALA A 136 10.29 7.46 -9.06
CA ALA A 136 9.19 6.66 -9.58
C ALA A 136 7.85 7.02 -8.92
N ILE A 137 7.84 7.31 -7.62
CA ILE A 137 6.64 7.77 -6.90
C ILE A 137 6.20 9.14 -7.42
N ASP A 138 7.09 10.11 -7.52
CA ASP A 138 6.76 11.47 -7.99
C ASP A 138 6.22 11.46 -9.43
N GLU A 139 6.94 10.82 -10.35
CA GLU A 139 6.53 10.71 -11.75
C GLU A 139 5.23 9.93 -11.90
N GLY A 140 5.10 8.81 -11.17
CA GLY A 140 3.91 7.96 -11.21
C GLY A 140 2.65 8.68 -10.73
N ILE A 141 2.71 9.39 -9.60
CA ILE A 141 1.56 10.12 -9.08
C ILE A 141 1.17 11.28 -10.00
N ARG A 142 2.14 12.04 -10.53
CA ARG A 142 1.85 13.14 -11.46
C ARG A 142 1.22 12.64 -12.77
N GLU A 143 1.73 11.54 -13.32
CA GLU A 143 1.19 10.96 -14.54
C GLU A 143 -0.21 10.38 -14.31
N LEU A 144 -0.43 9.70 -13.17
CA LEU A 144 -1.74 9.20 -12.79
C LEU A 144 -2.77 10.34 -12.73
N ALA A 145 -2.46 11.41 -11.99
CA ALA A 145 -3.33 12.59 -11.89
C ALA A 145 -3.61 13.22 -13.27
N ARG A 146 -2.60 13.24 -14.16
CA ARG A 146 -2.76 13.72 -15.54
C ARG A 146 -3.76 12.86 -16.33
N LEU A 147 -3.60 11.54 -16.30
CA LEU A 147 -4.46 10.59 -17.01
C LEU A 147 -5.92 10.67 -16.52
N GLU A 148 -6.12 10.73 -15.22
CA GLU A 148 -7.45 10.86 -14.60
C GLU A 148 -8.13 12.20 -14.96
N LYS A 149 -7.36 13.29 -14.91
CA LYS A 149 -7.85 14.62 -15.31
C LYS A 149 -8.27 14.68 -16.78
N TYR A 150 -7.52 14.06 -17.67
CA TYR A 150 -7.87 13.99 -19.11
C TYR A 150 -8.90 12.90 -19.41
N ARG A 151 -9.35 12.14 -18.39
CA ARG A 151 -10.37 11.09 -18.53
C ARG A 151 -10.04 10.11 -19.65
N THR A 152 -8.84 9.52 -19.57
CA THR A 152 -8.42 8.53 -20.56
C THR A 152 -9.48 7.43 -20.76
N ASN A 153 -9.70 7.04 -22.01
CA ASN A 153 -10.60 5.93 -22.35
C ASN A 153 -9.94 4.56 -22.19
N ASN A 154 -8.63 4.53 -21.95
CA ASN A 154 -7.89 3.30 -21.74
C ASN A 154 -7.63 3.08 -20.23
N PRO A 155 -8.37 2.20 -19.56
CA PRO A 155 -8.25 1.97 -18.13
C PRO A 155 -6.90 1.34 -17.71
N ASP A 156 -6.20 0.72 -18.69
CA ASP A 156 -4.87 0.14 -18.42
C ASP A 156 -3.78 1.21 -18.22
N GLU A 157 -3.93 2.39 -18.82
CA GLU A 157 -2.92 3.45 -18.67
C GLU A 157 -2.74 3.89 -17.20
N PRO A 158 -3.77 4.33 -16.48
CA PRO A 158 -3.63 4.71 -15.08
C PRO A 158 -3.32 3.51 -14.19
N ALA A 159 -3.86 2.31 -14.48
CA ALA A 159 -3.53 1.11 -13.74
C ALA A 159 -2.05 0.73 -13.90
N ASN A 160 -1.49 0.84 -15.11
CA ASN A 160 -0.05 0.62 -15.35
C ASN A 160 0.80 1.69 -14.66
N CYS A 161 0.34 2.93 -14.66
CA CYS A 161 1.04 4.03 -14.00
C CYS A 161 1.23 3.74 -12.50
N PHE A 162 0.15 3.40 -11.81
CA PHE A 162 0.21 3.03 -10.40
C PHE A 162 0.96 1.71 -10.16
N GLY A 163 0.80 0.73 -11.06
CA GLY A 163 1.55 -0.53 -11.04
C GLY A 163 3.05 -0.32 -11.16
N ASN A 164 3.52 0.54 -12.07
CA ASN A 164 4.94 0.86 -12.25
C ASN A 164 5.55 1.54 -11.01
N LEU A 165 4.80 2.46 -10.40
CA LEU A 165 5.19 3.06 -9.13
C LEU A 165 5.41 1.99 -8.05
N MET A 166 4.43 1.09 -7.89
CA MET A 166 4.52 -0.01 -6.92
C MET A 166 5.64 -0.99 -7.27
N ALA A 167 5.90 -1.25 -8.54
CA ALA A 167 7.00 -2.10 -8.98
C ALA A 167 8.36 -1.58 -8.48
N GLU A 168 8.62 -0.28 -8.61
CA GLU A 168 9.87 0.32 -8.13
C GLU A 168 9.95 0.39 -6.60
N LEU A 169 8.82 0.56 -5.93
CA LEU A 169 8.73 0.54 -4.48
C LEU A 169 9.08 -0.84 -3.89
N PHE A 170 8.76 -1.92 -4.58
CA PHE A 170 9.04 -3.29 -4.11
C PHE A 170 10.52 -3.66 -4.23
N VAL A 171 11.30 -2.98 -5.04
CA VAL A 171 12.73 -3.22 -5.19
C VAL A 171 13.54 -2.29 -4.29
N TYR A 172 14.07 -2.85 -3.20
CA TYR A 172 14.94 -2.11 -2.27
C TYR A 172 16.27 -1.75 -2.95
N GLU A 173 16.95 -2.75 -3.50
CA GLU A 173 18.21 -2.64 -4.28
C GLU A 173 18.17 -3.58 -5.47
N GLU A 174 18.96 -3.28 -6.51
CA GLU A 174 19.01 -4.11 -7.71
C GLU A 174 19.81 -5.38 -7.47
N ASP A 175 19.14 -6.53 -7.66
CA ASP A 175 19.72 -7.85 -7.52
C ASP A 175 18.98 -8.90 -8.38
N MET A 176 19.26 -10.19 -8.14
CA MET A 176 18.64 -11.30 -8.86
C MET A 176 17.11 -11.42 -8.66
N TRP A 177 16.55 -10.83 -7.60
CA TRP A 177 15.13 -10.87 -7.28
C TRP A 177 14.33 -9.66 -7.81
N SER A 178 15.05 -8.63 -8.29
CA SER A 178 14.45 -7.36 -8.69
C SER A 178 13.36 -7.51 -9.73
N GLU A 179 13.52 -8.42 -10.71
CA GLU A 179 12.49 -8.66 -11.73
C GLU A 179 11.22 -9.26 -11.10
N CYS A 180 11.37 -10.27 -10.23
CA CYS A 180 10.22 -10.87 -9.53
C CYS A 180 9.51 -9.85 -8.65
N LEU A 181 10.26 -9.07 -7.86
CA LEU A 181 9.72 -8.04 -6.98
C LEU A 181 8.97 -6.96 -7.77
N ARG A 182 9.50 -6.51 -8.92
CA ARG A 182 8.79 -5.57 -9.81
C ARG A 182 7.48 -6.14 -10.32
N LYS A 183 7.46 -7.41 -10.72
CA LYS A 183 6.23 -8.06 -11.22
C LYS A 183 5.19 -8.21 -10.12
N ILE A 184 5.61 -8.53 -8.89
CA ILE A 184 4.73 -8.56 -7.72
C ILE A 184 4.16 -7.17 -7.44
N GLY A 185 5.02 -6.15 -7.37
CA GLY A 185 4.61 -4.76 -7.15
C GLY A 185 3.66 -4.25 -8.23
N MET A 186 3.96 -4.54 -9.51
CA MET A 186 3.12 -4.18 -10.65
C MET A 186 1.72 -4.81 -10.56
N GLY A 187 1.65 -6.14 -10.36
CA GLY A 187 0.35 -6.83 -10.28
C GLY A 187 -0.47 -6.37 -9.08
N LEU A 188 0.19 -6.21 -7.92
CA LEU A 188 -0.48 -5.72 -6.71
C LEU A 188 -0.93 -4.27 -6.86
N GLY A 189 -0.12 -3.41 -7.48
CA GLY A 189 -0.49 -2.01 -7.75
C GLY A 189 -1.72 -1.91 -8.67
N ARG A 190 -1.75 -2.66 -9.76
CA ARG A 190 -2.91 -2.73 -10.65
C ARG A 190 -4.16 -3.27 -9.93
N PHE A 191 -3.99 -4.33 -9.12
CA PHE A 191 -5.08 -4.83 -8.27
C PHE A 191 -5.64 -3.74 -7.36
N ILE A 192 -4.77 -3.02 -6.63
CA ILE A 192 -5.17 -1.94 -5.72
C ILE A 192 -5.93 -0.85 -6.48
N TYR A 193 -5.43 -0.43 -7.65
CA TYR A 193 -6.06 0.60 -8.46
C TYR A 193 -7.48 0.22 -8.88
N PHE A 194 -7.69 -0.98 -9.39
CA PHE A 194 -9.02 -1.46 -9.77
C PHE A 194 -9.93 -1.74 -8.57
N ALA A 195 -9.38 -2.23 -7.44
CA ALA A 195 -10.17 -2.45 -6.23
C ALA A 195 -10.69 -1.13 -5.63
N ASP A 196 -9.85 -0.10 -5.61
CA ASP A 196 -10.23 1.27 -5.19
C ASP A 196 -11.34 1.83 -6.10
N ALA A 197 -11.19 1.68 -7.41
CA ALA A 197 -12.17 2.08 -8.41
C ALA A 197 -13.53 1.38 -8.21
N ALA A 198 -13.53 0.09 -7.92
CA ALA A 198 -14.76 -0.66 -7.64
C ALA A 198 -15.46 -0.17 -6.36
N ILE A 199 -14.68 0.09 -5.31
CA ILE A 199 -15.20 0.56 -4.02
C ILE A 199 -15.77 1.97 -4.13
N ASP A 200 -15.12 2.84 -4.89
CA ASP A 200 -15.52 4.25 -5.04
C ASP A 200 -16.49 4.48 -6.23
N TYR A 201 -16.90 3.45 -6.97
CA TYR A 201 -17.71 3.56 -8.19
C TYR A 201 -18.93 4.47 -8.04
N ARG A 202 -19.82 4.23 -7.05
CA ARG A 202 -21.04 5.04 -6.83
C ARG A 202 -20.71 6.49 -6.44
N LYS A 203 -19.66 6.69 -5.66
CA LYS A 203 -19.18 8.01 -5.25
C LYS A 203 -18.65 8.79 -6.45
N ASP A 204 -17.81 8.16 -7.26
CA ASP A 204 -17.21 8.77 -8.45
C ASP A 204 -18.27 9.09 -9.51
N LEU A 205 -19.22 8.19 -9.72
CA LEU A 205 -20.37 8.42 -10.61
C LEU A 205 -21.17 9.66 -10.17
N LYS A 206 -21.46 9.76 -8.86
CA LYS A 206 -22.21 10.88 -8.27
C LYS A 206 -21.49 12.22 -8.40
N HIS A 207 -20.16 12.21 -8.22
CA HIS A 207 -19.33 13.43 -8.24
C HIS A 207 -18.71 13.71 -9.61
N HIS A 208 -19.03 12.89 -10.62
CA HIS A 208 -18.44 12.97 -11.94
C HIS A 208 -16.91 12.90 -11.95
N ASN A 209 -16.33 12.16 -11.01
CA ASN A 209 -14.91 11.87 -11.00
C ASN A 209 -14.55 10.84 -12.07
N TYR A 210 -13.25 10.78 -12.42
CA TYR A 210 -12.75 9.68 -13.25
C TYR A 210 -12.82 8.36 -12.49
N ASN A 211 -13.26 7.32 -13.18
CA ASN A 211 -13.21 5.95 -12.68
C ASN A 211 -13.10 5.01 -13.87
N PRO A 212 -12.15 4.06 -13.91
CA PRO A 212 -11.92 3.18 -15.06
C PRO A 212 -13.14 2.32 -15.40
N PHE A 213 -13.91 1.86 -14.40
CA PHE A 213 -15.12 1.07 -14.65
C PHE A 213 -16.28 1.89 -15.23
N ILE A 214 -16.35 3.19 -14.92
CA ILE A 214 -17.28 4.12 -15.56
C ILE A 214 -16.84 4.34 -17.01
N SER A 215 -15.55 4.55 -17.27
CA SER A 215 -15.01 4.74 -18.62
C SER A 215 -15.19 3.52 -19.53
N MET A 216 -15.19 2.32 -18.95
CA MET A 216 -15.42 1.05 -19.67
C MET A 216 -16.91 0.74 -19.91
N ASP A 217 -17.81 1.58 -19.42
CA ASP A 217 -19.27 1.37 -19.47
C ASP A 217 -19.70 -0.03 -18.97
N THR A 218 -19.06 -0.49 -17.89
CA THR A 218 -19.34 -1.83 -17.34
C THR A 218 -20.66 -1.88 -16.59
N GLY A 219 -21.23 -0.74 -16.24
CA GLY A 219 -22.26 -0.64 -15.23
C GLY A 219 -21.72 -1.04 -13.85
N GLU A 220 -22.61 -1.16 -12.86
CA GLU A 220 -22.25 -1.67 -11.54
C GLU A 220 -22.32 -3.19 -11.52
N ASP A 221 -21.24 -3.84 -11.95
CA ASP A 221 -21.14 -5.30 -12.06
C ASP A 221 -19.98 -5.83 -11.20
N TRP A 222 -20.28 -6.10 -9.91
CA TRP A 222 -19.32 -6.61 -8.94
C TRP A 222 -18.66 -7.93 -9.35
N LYS A 223 -19.36 -8.78 -10.11
CA LYS A 223 -18.80 -10.04 -10.58
C LYS A 223 -17.76 -9.82 -11.67
N ARG A 224 -18.10 -8.97 -12.64
CA ARG A 224 -17.17 -8.60 -13.72
C ARG A 224 -15.94 -7.88 -13.16
N TRP A 225 -16.11 -7.00 -12.19
CA TRP A 225 -14.98 -6.34 -11.52
C TRP A 225 -14.09 -7.33 -10.77
N GLU A 226 -14.71 -8.33 -10.09
CA GLU A 226 -13.97 -9.41 -9.42
C GLU A 226 -13.10 -10.18 -10.42
N ASP A 227 -13.59 -10.46 -11.65
CA ASP A 227 -12.81 -11.14 -12.68
C ASP A 227 -11.54 -10.35 -13.07
N TYR A 228 -11.62 -9.01 -13.18
CA TYR A 228 -10.43 -8.16 -13.36
C TYR A 228 -9.48 -8.25 -12.19
N LEU A 229 -9.99 -8.15 -10.97
CA LEU A 229 -9.18 -8.21 -9.75
C LEU A 229 -8.47 -9.57 -9.61
N VAL A 230 -9.16 -10.67 -9.90
CA VAL A 230 -8.58 -12.02 -9.88
C VAL A 230 -7.44 -12.13 -10.90
N LEU A 231 -7.60 -11.58 -12.10
CA LEU A 231 -6.56 -11.58 -13.13
C LEU A 231 -5.29 -10.83 -12.66
N GLU A 232 -5.44 -9.63 -12.11
CA GLU A 232 -4.31 -8.82 -11.66
C GLU A 232 -3.60 -9.44 -10.45
N LEU A 233 -4.37 -9.96 -9.49
CA LEU A 233 -3.81 -10.66 -8.34
C LEU A 233 -3.13 -11.97 -8.76
N GLY A 234 -3.67 -12.69 -9.75
CA GLY A 234 -3.07 -13.88 -10.31
C GLY A 234 -1.69 -13.62 -10.90
N ARG A 235 -1.52 -12.49 -11.61
CA ARG A 235 -0.21 -12.05 -12.11
C ARG A 235 0.78 -11.78 -10.97
N CYS A 236 0.33 -11.16 -9.90
CA CYS A 236 1.15 -10.93 -8.70
C CYS A 236 1.54 -12.25 -8.04
N ALA A 237 0.57 -13.15 -7.84
CA ALA A 237 0.75 -14.44 -7.18
C ALA A 237 1.73 -15.35 -7.93
N ASP A 238 1.70 -15.37 -9.27
CA ASP A 238 2.60 -16.18 -10.09
C ASP A 238 4.08 -15.88 -9.82
N TYR A 239 4.44 -14.61 -9.64
CA TYR A 239 5.80 -14.21 -9.28
C TYR A 239 6.09 -14.34 -7.79
N PHE A 240 5.09 -14.12 -6.93
CA PHE A 240 5.23 -14.30 -5.49
C PHE A 240 5.57 -15.75 -5.12
N GLU A 241 4.93 -16.74 -5.76
CA GLU A 241 5.20 -18.18 -5.51
C GLU A 241 6.57 -18.66 -6.04
N ARG A 242 7.26 -17.85 -6.85
CA ARG A 242 8.64 -18.14 -7.30
C ARG A 242 9.71 -17.71 -6.30
N LEU A 243 9.34 -16.89 -5.31
CA LEU A 243 10.29 -16.42 -4.30
C LEU A 243 10.53 -17.53 -3.25
N PRO A 244 11.76 -17.74 -2.79
CA PRO A 244 12.13 -18.77 -1.82
C PRO A 244 11.76 -18.33 -0.38
N LEU A 245 10.50 -17.97 -0.15
CA LEU A 245 10.02 -17.48 1.12
C LEU A 245 9.78 -18.64 2.09
N VAL A 246 10.44 -18.61 3.23
CA VAL A 246 10.27 -19.58 4.33
C VAL A 246 9.71 -18.89 5.56
N GLN A 247 10.42 -17.91 6.07
CA GLN A 247 9.94 -17.11 7.19
C GLN A 247 8.71 -16.31 6.78
N ASP A 248 7.71 -16.27 7.64
CA ASP A 248 6.49 -15.48 7.44
C ASP A 248 5.63 -15.88 6.21
N LYS A 249 5.95 -16.96 5.45
CA LYS A 249 5.21 -17.37 4.24
C LYS A 249 3.70 -17.45 4.49
N ASN A 250 3.27 -18.18 5.53
CA ASN A 250 1.84 -18.31 5.84
C ASN A 250 1.16 -16.97 6.19
N LEU A 251 1.90 -16.03 6.78
CA LEU A 251 1.38 -14.68 7.07
C LEU A 251 1.26 -13.86 5.78
N LEU A 252 2.26 -13.96 4.90
CA LEU A 252 2.23 -13.32 3.57
C LEU A 252 1.11 -13.90 2.71
N ASP A 253 0.88 -15.22 2.74
CA ASP A 253 -0.23 -15.88 2.05
C ASP A 253 -1.59 -15.38 2.55
N ASN A 254 -1.77 -15.26 3.86
CA ASN A 254 -2.99 -14.69 4.42
C ASN A 254 -3.24 -13.26 3.92
N ILE A 255 -2.21 -12.43 3.85
CA ILE A 255 -2.34 -11.07 3.34
C ILE A 255 -2.72 -11.08 1.86
N LEU A 256 -1.96 -11.83 1.04
CA LEU A 256 -2.10 -11.80 -0.41
C LEU A 256 -3.38 -12.49 -0.91
N TYR A 257 -3.77 -13.63 -0.31
CA TYR A 257 -4.92 -14.43 -0.78
C TYR A 257 -6.23 -14.18 -0.04
N SER A 258 -6.17 -13.59 1.14
CA SER A 258 -7.38 -13.30 1.95
C SER A 258 -7.52 -11.82 2.29
N GLY A 259 -6.47 -11.23 2.81
CA GLY A 259 -6.49 -9.88 3.38
C GLY A 259 -6.79 -8.77 2.37
N VAL A 260 -6.17 -8.80 1.18
CA VAL A 260 -6.37 -7.79 0.11
C VAL A 260 -7.82 -7.70 -0.37
N TRP A 261 -8.62 -8.75 -0.16
CA TRP A 261 -10.03 -8.80 -0.56
C TRP A 261 -10.99 -8.17 0.46
N LEU A 262 -10.54 -7.91 1.70
CA LEU A 262 -11.43 -7.51 2.79
C LEU A 262 -12.24 -6.25 2.48
N ALA A 263 -11.57 -5.19 2.01
CA ALA A 263 -12.22 -3.92 1.68
C ALA A 263 -13.26 -4.10 0.56
N TYR A 264 -12.90 -4.79 -0.53
CA TYR A 264 -13.77 -5.08 -1.65
C TYR A 264 -15.02 -5.88 -1.22
N ARG A 265 -14.82 -6.99 -0.50
CA ARG A 265 -15.92 -7.84 -0.02
C ARG A 265 -16.83 -7.14 0.99
N GLN A 266 -16.25 -6.30 1.85
CA GLN A 266 -17.02 -5.52 2.81
C GLN A 266 -17.94 -4.52 2.09
N LYS A 267 -17.43 -3.83 1.10
CA LYS A 267 -18.19 -2.86 0.31
C LYS A 267 -19.30 -3.55 -0.48
N GLN A 268 -18.99 -4.63 -1.21
CA GLN A 268 -19.96 -5.44 -1.95
C GLN A 268 -21.13 -5.92 -1.08
N ARG A 269 -20.83 -6.37 0.17
CA ARG A 269 -21.88 -6.81 1.12
C ARG A 269 -22.75 -5.67 1.64
N GLY A 270 -22.14 -4.49 1.83
CA GLY A 270 -22.87 -3.28 2.25
C GLY A 270 -23.88 -2.84 1.20
N GLU A 271 -23.48 -2.81 -0.06
CA GLU A 271 -24.33 -2.42 -1.19
C GLU A 271 -25.51 -3.39 -1.37
N LYS A 272 -25.29 -4.71 -1.31
CA LYS A 272 -26.37 -5.72 -1.39
C LYS A 272 -27.43 -5.60 -0.30
N LYS A 273 -27.12 -4.97 0.84
CA LYS A 273 -28.10 -4.73 1.92
C LYS A 273 -28.93 -3.46 1.69
N HIS A 274 -28.49 -2.55 0.84
CA HIS A 274 -29.21 -1.32 0.52
C HIS A 274 -30.14 -1.47 -0.69
N ASP A 275 -29.87 -2.43 -1.56
CA ASP A 275 -30.64 -2.69 -2.80
C ASP A 275 -31.72 -3.77 -2.60
N GLY A 276 -31.87 -4.37 -1.41
CA GLY A 276 -32.91 -5.35 -1.00
C GLY A 276 -33.79 -4.82 0.10
#